data_a7f71ff356824eda0c689cfaba85db70
#
_entry.id   a7f71ff356824eda0c689cfaba85db70
#
_cell.length_a   1.000
_cell.length_b   1.000
_cell.length_c   1.000
_cell.angle_alpha   90.00
_cell.angle_beta   90.00
_cell.angle_gamma   90.00
#
_symmetry.space_group_name_H-M   'P 1'
#
loop_
_entity.id
_entity.type
_entity.pdbx_description
1 polymer ?
#
loop_
_entity_poly.entity_id
_entity_poly.type
_entity_poly.pdbx_seq_one_letter_code
_entity_poly.pdbx_strand_id
1 'polypeptide(L)'
;YSSAAKRQNLEGALGSDRFTLVEADLREADLVSLLEGCDTVFHQAAQPGVRLSWSDGFSEYSSHNVLATQRLLEATRAAGVRRLVYASSSSVYGNQDRFPTVETDLPRPYSPYGVTKLAAEHLCGLYAENWGVSTVALRYFTVFGPRQRPDMGFNRFFSAILAGRPVVQYG
;
A
#
# COMPACT_ATOMS: atom_id res chain seq x y z
N TYR A 1 -8.37 7.99 -8.23
CA TYR A 1 -9.50 8.91 -8.05
C TYR A 1 -8.99 10.37 -7.92
N SER A 2 -9.91 11.35 -7.95
CA SER A 2 -9.55 12.77 -8.11
C SER A 2 -8.69 13.33 -6.97
N SER A 3 -7.80 14.27 -7.31
CA SER A 3 -6.97 15.00 -6.32
C SER A 3 -7.82 15.80 -5.34
N ALA A 4 -8.96 16.35 -5.79
CA ALA A 4 -9.90 17.07 -4.92
C ALA A 4 -10.42 16.17 -3.78
N ALA A 5 -10.84 14.93 -4.07
CA ALA A 5 -11.28 13.98 -3.06
C ALA A 5 -10.15 13.57 -2.11
N LYS A 6 -8.91 13.49 -2.60
CA LYS A 6 -7.73 13.22 -1.75
C LYS A 6 -7.48 14.37 -0.78
N ARG A 7 -7.53 15.62 -1.25
CA ARG A 7 -7.38 16.82 -0.41
C ARG A 7 -8.49 16.92 0.63
N GLN A 8 -9.74 16.68 0.24
CA GLN A 8 -10.86 16.65 1.17
C GLN A 8 -10.67 15.62 2.29
N ASN A 9 -10.08 14.45 1.98
CA ASN A 9 -9.78 13.46 3.00
C ASN A 9 -8.70 13.92 4.00
N LEU A 10 -7.87 14.91 3.65
CA LEU A 10 -6.80 15.45 4.47
C LEU A 10 -7.20 16.72 5.24
N GLU A 11 -8.38 17.33 4.99
CA GLU A 11 -8.79 18.61 5.58
C GLU A 11 -8.59 18.67 7.10
N GLY A 12 -8.99 17.62 7.81
CA GLY A 12 -8.81 17.57 9.28
C GLY A 12 -7.35 17.50 9.73
N ALA A 13 -6.44 16.97 8.89
CA ALA A 13 -5.02 16.91 9.21
C ALA A 13 -4.30 18.20 8.83
N LEU A 14 -4.68 18.84 7.71
CA LEU A 14 -4.07 20.07 7.21
C LEU A 14 -4.20 21.27 8.17
N GLY A 15 -5.18 21.23 9.08
CA GLY A 15 -5.34 22.25 10.13
C GLY A 15 -4.49 22.01 11.37
N SER A 16 -3.62 21.01 11.41
CA SER A 16 -2.81 20.67 12.57
C SER A 16 -1.35 21.11 12.40
N ASP A 17 -0.79 21.81 13.39
CA ASP A 17 0.63 22.19 13.43
C ASP A 17 1.58 20.97 13.47
N ARG A 18 1.04 19.78 13.75
CA ARG A 18 1.79 18.52 13.79
C ARG A 18 1.69 17.71 12.49
N PHE A 19 1.11 18.28 11.44
CA PHE A 19 0.97 17.62 10.15
C PHE A 19 1.60 18.45 9.04
N THR A 20 2.54 17.86 8.32
CA THR A 20 3.16 18.46 7.14
C THR A 20 2.84 17.60 5.92
N LEU A 21 2.22 18.20 4.90
CA LEU A 21 1.99 17.55 3.62
C LEU A 21 3.14 17.87 2.66
N VAL A 22 3.81 16.81 2.19
CA VAL A 22 4.79 16.90 1.11
C VAL A 22 4.25 16.13 -0.10
N GLU A 23 3.99 16.81 -1.20
CA GLU A 23 3.56 16.18 -2.45
C GLU A 23 4.80 15.81 -3.27
N ALA A 24 5.19 14.54 -3.25
CA ALA A 24 6.39 14.05 -3.92
C ALA A 24 6.22 12.60 -4.42
N ASP A 25 7.04 12.24 -5.40
CA ASP A 25 7.14 10.85 -5.86
C ASP A 25 8.29 10.16 -5.09
N LEU A 26 7.98 9.03 -4.45
CA LEU A 26 8.98 8.27 -3.67
C LEU A 26 10.14 7.76 -4.53
N ARG A 27 9.96 7.69 -5.84
CA ARG A 27 11.00 7.23 -6.78
C ARG A 27 12.04 8.31 -7.09
N GLU A 28 11.71 9.59 -6.81
CA GLU A 28 12.53 10.75 -7.21
C GLU A 28 12.94 11.62 -6.02
N ALA A 29 12.10 11.69 -4.99
CA ALA A 29 12.31 12.56 -3.83
C ALA A 29 13.60 12.25 -3.05
N ASP A 30 14.12 13.24 -2.36
CA ASP A 30 15.13 13.07 -1.32
C ASP A 30 14.46 12.53 -0.04
N LEU A 31 14.32 11.21 -0.01
CA LEU A 31 13.64 10.52 1.09
C LEU A 31 14.41 10.59 2.40
N VAL A 32 15.74 10.73 2.37
CA VAL A 32 16.55 10.80 3.59
C VAL A 32 16.22 12.07 4.35
N SER A 33 16.24 13.22 3.66
CA SER A 33 15.88 14.51 4.27
C SER A 33 14.42 14.55 4.75
N LEU A 34 13.50 13.90 4.03
CA LEU A 34 12.08 13.82 4.43
C LEU A 34 11.86 12.95 5.68
N LEU A 35 12.77 12.04 5.97
CA LEU A 35 12.68 11.14 7.11
C LEU A 35 13.47 11.62 8.34
N GLU A 36 14.18 12.73 8.25
CA GLU A 36 14.89 13.29 9.40
C GLU A 36 13.95 13.52 10.59
N GLY A 37 14.34 13.01 11.76
CA GLY A 37 13.55 13.11 12.98
C GLY A 37 12.30 12.22 13.05
N CYS A 38 12.07 11.39 12.03
CA CYS A 38 10.97 10.42 12.06
C CYS A 38 11.36 9.16 12.86
N ASP A 39 10.47 8.67 13.69
CA ASP A 39 10.63 7.41 14.43
C ASP A 39 10.10 6.20 13.65
N THR A 40 9.04 6.40 12.88
CA THR A 40 8.30 5.33 12.22
C THR A 40 7.82 5.76 10.84
N VAL A 41 7.99 4.89 9.87
CA VAL A 41 7.45 5.04 8.52
C VAL A 41 6.23 4.13 8.35
N PHE A 42 5.09 4.67 7.95
CA PHE A 42 3.92 3.93 7.48
C PHE A 42 3.86 3.97 5.95
N HIS A 43 4.42 2.95 5.32
CA HIS A 43 4.49 2.87 3.86
C HIS A 43 3.17 2.35 3.27
N GLN A 44 2.27 3.27 2.94
CA GLN A 44 0.96 3.00 2.33
C GLN A 44 0.94 3.27 0.82
N ALA A 45 1.97 3.92 0.29
CA ALA A 45 2.05 4.29 -1.12
C ALA A 45 2.28 3.05 -2.00
N ALA A 46 1.47 2.89 -3.03
CA ALA A 46 1.60 1.81 -4.02
C ALA A 46 0.70 2.06 -5.22
N GLN A 47 1.00 1.40 -6.35
CA GLN A 47 0.04 1.21 -7.42
C GLN A 47 -0.87 0.03 -7.06
N PRO A 48 -2.15 0.27 -6.73
CA PRO A 48 -3.08 -0.77 -6.31
C PRO A 48 -3.87 -1.34 -7.48
N GLY A 49 -4.49 -2.49 -7.24
CA GLY A 49 -5.43 -3.12 -8.18
C GLY A 49 -4.84 -4.30 -8.94
N VAL A 50 -5.58 -5.40 -8.95
CA VAL A 50 -5.14 -6.67 -9.54
C VAL A 50 -5.26 -6.63 -11.08
N ARG A 51 -6.37 -6.09 -11.59
CA ARG A 51 -6.72 -6.22 -13.02
C ARG A 51 -5.75 -5.48 -13.94
N LEU A 52 -5.30 -4.29 -13.57
CA LEU A 52 -4.42 -3.44 -14.36
C LEU A 52 -2.94 -3.81 -14.23
N SER A 53 -2.61 -4.80 -13.40
CA SER A 53 -1.21 -5.21 -13.19
C SER A 53 -0.67 -6.16 -14.27
N TRP A 54 -1.52 -6.57 -15.20
CA TRP A 54 -1.17 -7.44 -16.33
C TRP A 54 -0.67 -6.64 -17.52
N SER A 55 -0.05 -7.32 -18.47
CA SER A 55 0.43 -6.75 -19.74
C SER A 55 1.35 -5.53 -19.51
N ASP A 56 1.19 -4.47 -20.28
CA ASP A 56 2.01 -3.26 -20.24
C ASP A 56 1.92 -2.53 -18.88
N GLY A 57 0.86 -2.77 -18.10
CA GLY A 57 0.68 -2.19 -16.79
C GLY A 57 1.72 -2.65 -15.77
N PHE A 58 2.40 -3.79 -15.95
CA PHE A 58 3.33 -4.34 -14.97
C PHE A 58 4.51 -3.42 -14.64
N SER A 59 4.99 -2.66 -15.60
CA SER A 59 6.09 -1.71 -15.40
C SER A 59 5.77 -0.68 -14.31
N GLU A 60 4.54 -0.14 -14.30
CA GLU A 60 4.05 0.77 -13.27
C GLU A 60 4.01 0.12 -11.89
N TYR A 61 3.54 -1.13 -11.83
CA TYR A 61 3.48 -1.86 -10.55
C TYR A 61 4.88 -2.20 -10.01
N SER A 62 5.80 -2.62 -10.85
CA SER A 62 7.18 -2.90 -10.42
C SER A 62 7.89 -1.63 -9.94
N SER A 63 7.70 -0.52 -10.65
CA SER A 63 8.28 0.77 -10.30
C SER A 63 7.73 1.33 -8.98
N HIS A 64 6.39 1.37 -8.82
CA HIS A 64 5.75 1.97 -7.65
C HIS A 64 5.74 1.06 -6.41
N ASN A 65 5.71 -0.26 -6.60
CA ASN A 65 5.56 -1.19 -5.47
C ASN A 65 6.89 -1.81 -5.02
N VAL A 66 7.81 -2.03 -5.95
CA VAL A 66 9.09 -2.69 -5.63
C VAL A 66 10.21 -1.65 -5.54
N LEU A 67 10.47 -0.90 -6.61
CA LEU A 67 11.56 0.08 -6.62
C LEU A 67 11.35 1.18 -5.58
N ALA A 68 10.15 1.78 -5.51
CA ALA A 68 9.85 2.82 -4.52
C ALA A 68 9.98 2.30 -3.09
N THR A 69 9.57 1.05 -2.82
CA THR A 69 9.75 0.41 -1.50
C THR A 69 11.22 0.21 -1.18
N GLN A 70 12.03 -0.25 -2.13
CA GLN A 70 13.48 -0.44 -1.92
C GLN A 70 14.17 0.89 -1.62
N ARG A 71 13.88 1.95 -2.38
CA ARG A 71 14.40 3.30 -2.12
C ARG A 71 14.00 3.82 -0.72
N LEU A 72 12.75 3.59 -0.32
CA LEU A 72 12.28 3.99 1.01
C LEU A 72 12.97 3.21 2.13
N LEU A 73 13.27 1.93 1.93
CA LEU A 73 14.03 1.11 2.88
C LEU A 73 15.47 1.61 3.02
N GLU A 74 16.14 1.97 1.90
CA GLU A 74 17.47 2.61 1.94
C GLU A 74 17.45 3.92 2.73
N ALA A 75 16.47 4.77 2.45
CA ALA A 75 16.32 6.04 3.15
C ALA A 75 16.00 5.84 4.65
N THR A 76 15.13 4.86 4.98
CA THR A 76 14.78 4.48 6.35
C THR A 76 16.05 4.08 7.13
N ARG A 77 16.90 3.27 6.51
CA ARG A 77 18.19 2.85 7.07
C ARG A 77 19.15 4.05 7.24
N ALA A 78 19.30 4.86 6.20
CA ALA A 78 20.24 5.99 6.20
C ALA A 78 19.84 7.09 7.20
N ALA A 79 18.54 7.38 7.34
CA ALA A 79 18.01 8.35 8.31
C ALA A 79 17.91 7.80 9.75
N GLY A 80 18.24 6.54 9.97
CA GLY A 80 18.18 5.92 11.30
C GLY A 80 16.77 5.75 11.86
N VAL A 81 15.76 5.67 10.98
CA VAL A 81 14.36 5.44 11.41
C VAL A 81 14.22 4.04 12.00
N ARG A 82 13.61 3.96 13.18
CA ARG A 82 13.57 2.71 13.96
C ARG A 82 12.64 1.65 13.38
N ARG A 83 11.54 2.05 12.73
CA ARG A 83 10.49 1.12 12.28
C ARG A 83 9.89 1.51 10.94
N LEU A 84 9.65 0.50 10.12
CA LEU A 84 8.86 0.62 8.90
C LEU A 84 7.68 -0.36 8.92
N VAL A 85 6.47 0.17 8.78
CA VAL A 85 5.24 -0.62 8.66
C VAL A 85 4.81 -0.59 7.20
N TYR A 86 4.88 -1.74 6.55
CA TYR A 86 4.59 -1.90 5.12
C TYR A 86 3.15 -2.38 4.89
N ALA A 87 2.41 -1.68 4.05
CA ALA A 87 1.11 -2.11 3.56
C ALA A 87 1.27 -3.18 2.49
N SER A 88 1.31 -4.44 2.89
CA SER A 88 1.19 -5.58 1.99
C SER A 88 -0.28 -5.82 1.60
N SER A 89 -0.62 -7.01 1.15
CA SER A 89 -1.95 -7.34 0.63
C SER A 89 -2.27 -8.81 0.83
N SER A 90 -3.53 -9.14 1.06
CA SER A 90 -4.03 -10.52 0.99
C SER A 90 -3.78 -11.17 -0.39
N SER A 91 -3.53 -10.38 -1.43
CA SER A 91 -3.18 -10.88 -2.78
C SER A 91 -1.88 -11.67 -2.80
N VAL A 92 -1.04 -11.60 -1.76
CA VAL A 92 0.17 -12.44 -1.64
C VAL A 92 -0.16 -13.90 -1.38
N TYR A 93 -1.32 -14.18 -0.77
CA TYR A 93 -1.74 -15.56 -0.52
C TYR A 93 -2.17 -16.31 -1.80
N GLY A 94 -2.74 -15.59 -2.79
CA GLY A 94 -3.32 -16.18 -3.99
C GLY A 94 -4.52 -17.08 -3.67
N ASN A 95 -4.65 -18.15 -4.42
CA ASN A 95 -5.69 -19.17 -4.18
C ASN A 95 -5.22 -20.16 -3.11
N GLN A 96 -5.93 -20.17 -1.99
CA GLN A 96 -5.65 -21.07 -0.88
C GLN A 96 -6.71 -22.19 -0.80
N ASP A 97 -6.26 -23.37 -0.40
CA ASP A 97 -7.14 -24.56 -0.27
C ASP A 97 -7.95 -24.55 1.03
N ARG A 98 -7.58 -23.68 1.98
CA ARG A 98 -8.24 -23.57 3.28
C ARG A 98 -8.45 -22.11 3.71
N PHE A 99 -9.49 -21.91 4.53
CA PHE A 99 -9.83 -20.64 5.16
C PHE A 99 -10.17 -20.83 6.64
N PRO A 100 -9.88 -19.87 7.51
CA PRO A 100 -9.20 -18.60 7.22
C PRO A 100 -7.72 -18.82 6.89
N THR A 101 -7.14 -17.95 6.05
CA THR A 101 -5.69 -17.90 5.82
C THR A 101 -4.95 -17.41 7.07
N VAL A 102 -3.74 -17.93 7.26
CA VAL A 102 -2.84 -17.53 8.36
C VAL A 102 -1.50 -17.06 7.80
N GLU A 103 -0.73 -16.33 8.61
CA GLU A 103 0.53 -15.69 8.17
C GLU A 103 1.59 -16.72 7.74
N THR A 104 1.52 -17.94 8.23
CA THR A 104 2.43 -19.04 7.89
C THR A 104 2.05 -19.79 6.61
N ASP A 105 0.90 -19.49 6.00
CA ASP A 105 0.54 -20.06 4.71
C ASP A 105 1.51 -19.62 3.63
N LEU A 106 1.93 -20.59 2.80
CA LEU A 106 2.89 -20.31 1.72
C LEU A 106 2.30 -19.30 0.73
N PRO A 107 2.95 -18.14 0.54
CA PRO A 107 2.50 -17.16 -0.44
C PRO A 107 2.56 -17.73 -1.86
N ARG A 108 1.44 -17.64 -2.59
CA ARG A 108 1.31 -18.07 -3.99
C ARG A 108 0.52 -17.03 -4.78
N PRO A 109 1.06 -15.83 -5.02
CA PRO A 109 0.33 -14.75 -5.68
C PRO A 109 -0.27 -15.19 -7.01
N TYR A 110 -1.53 -14.80 -7.25
CA TYR A 110 -2.25 -15.13 -8.48
C TYR A 110 -2.29 -13.95 -9.48
N SER A 111 -1.55 -12.90 -9.22
CA SER A 111 -1.49 -11.71 -10.09
C SER A 111 -0.13 -11.03 -10.01
N PRO A 112 0.26 -10.29 -11.07
CA PRO A 112 1.48 -9.49 -11.04
C PRO A 112 1.49 -8.47 -9.88
N TYR A 113 0.35 -7.88 -9.53
CA TYR A 113 0.21 -7.04 -8.32
C TYR A 113 0.61 -7.81 -7.05
N GLY A 114 0.05 -9.00 -6.85
CA GLY A 114 0.40 -9.84 -5.69
C GLY A 114 1.90 -10.18 -5.66
N VAL A 115 2.51 -10.45 -6.82
CA VAL A 115 3.96 -10.68 -6.94
C VAL A 115 4.75 -9.46 -6.50
N THR A 116 4.38 -8.24 -6.93
CA THR A 116 5.09 -7.02 -6.50
C THR A 116 4.94 -6.75 -5.01
N LYS A 117 3.79 -7.07 -4.41
CA LYS A 117 3.58 -6.94 -2.96
C LYS A 117 4.43 -7.95 -2.18
N LEU A 118 4.51 -9.19 -2.64
CA LEU A 118 5.35 -10.21 -2.02
C LEU A 118 6.86 -9.87 -2.17
N ALA A 119 7.28 -9.40 -3.33
CA ALA A 119 8.65 -8.94 -3.53
C ALA A 119 9.06 -7.84 -2.53
N ALA A 120 8.16 -6.89 -2.27
CA ALA A 120 8.40 -5.85 -1.27
C ALA A 120 8.39 -6.39 0.17
N GLU A 121 7.59 -7.41 0.52
CA GLU A 121 7.72 -8.12 1.81
C GLU A 121 9.10 -8.73 1.98
N HIS A 122 9.62 -9.39 0.95
CA HIS A 122 10.97 -9.96 0.98
C HIS A 122 12.05 -8.88 1.15
N LEU A 123 11.91 -7.73 0.47
CA LEU A 123 12.80 -6.60 0.70
C LEU A 123 12.75 -6.13 2.17
N CYS A 124 11.57 -5.95 2.74
CA CYS A 124 11.43 -5.61 4.15
C CYS A 124 12.15 -6.60 5.07
N GLY A 125 11.98 -7.91 4.83
CA GLY A 125 12.67 -8.96 5.58
C GLY A 125 14.19 -8.88 5.45
N LEU A 126 14.72 -8.69 4.23
CA LEU A 126 16.15 -8.54 3.99
C LEU A 126 16.77 -7.34 4.73
N TYR A 127 16.07 -6.19 4.74
CA TYR A 127 16.56 -5.01 5.47
C TYR A 127 16.48 -5.19 6.99
N ALA A 128 15.51 -5.94 7.49
CA ALA A 128 15.43 -6.29 8.89
C ALA A 128 16.60 -7.20 9.30
N GLU A 129 16.86 -8.23 8.53
CA GLU A 129 17.87 -9.24 8.83
C GLU A 129 19.31 -8.71 8.71
N ASN A 130 19.61 -7.95 7.64
CA ASN A 130 20.97 -7.53 7.35
C ASN A 130 21.38 -6.20 8.00
N TRP A 131 20.41 -5.31 8.28
CA TRP A 131 20.72 -3.97 8.79
C TRP A 131 19.90 -3.59 10.04
N GLY A 132 19.09 -4.50 10.58
CA GLY A 132 18.36 -4.27 11.81
C GLY A 132 17.21 -3.26 11.69
N VAL A 133 16.75 -2.92 10.49
CA VAL A 133 15.56 -2.08 10.30
C VAL A 133 14.34 -2.87 10.77
N SER A 134 13.69 -2.44 11.85
CA SER A 134 12.48 -3.11 12.33
C SER A 134 11.35 -2.97 11.31
N THR A 135 10.96 -4.06 10.65
CA THR A 135 9.89 -4.04 9.65
C THR A 135 8.70 -4.89 10.06
N VAL A 136 7.49 -4.45 9.70
CA VAL A 136 6.25 -5.21 9.82
C VAL A 136 5.49 -5.09 8.51
N ALA A 137 5.16 -6.22 7.88
CA ALA A 137 4.33 -6.27 6.68
C ALA A 137 2.90 -6.67 7.04
N LEU A 138 1.93 -5.78 6.80
CA LEU A 138 0.51 -6.00 7.09
C LEU A 138 -0.21 -6.46 5.82
N ARG A 139 -0.61 -7.72 5.76
CA ARG A 139 -1.35 -8.31 4.63
C ARG A 139 -2.83 -7.93 4.68
N TYR A 140 -3.13 -6.69 4.28
CA TYR A 140 -4.50 -6.18 4.32
C TYR A 140 -5.43 -6.96 3.39
N PHE A 141 -6.55 -7.37 3.92
CA PHE A 141 -7.75 -7.74 3.15
C PHE A 141 -8.49 -6.47 2.72
N THR A 142 -9.69 -6.61 2.16
CA THR A 142 -10.45 -5.43 1.72
C THR A 142 -10.81 -4.54 2.91
N VAL A 143 -10.15 -3.39 3.00
CA VAL A 143 -10.48 -2.36 3.98
C VAL A 143 -11.70 -1.59 3.52
N PHE A 144 -12.70 -1.46 4.38
CA PHE A 144 -13.92 -0.71 4.09
C PHE A 144 -14.20 0.32 5.20
N GLY A 145 -14.98 1.35 4.86
CA GLY A 145 -15.36 2.39 5.80
C GLY A 145 -15.45 3.77 5.16
N PRO A 146 -15.64 4.83 5.96
CA PRO A 146 -15.62 6.21 5.47
C PRO A 146 -14.35 6.52 4.69
N ARG A 147 -14.47 7.29 3.61
CA ARG A 147 -13.37 7.67 2.70
C ARG A 147 -12.77 6.52 1.89
N GLN A 148 -13.42 5.36 1.85
CA GLN A 148 -12.99 4.30 0.94
C GLN A 148 -12.96 4.80 -0.51
N ARG A 149 -12.00 4.35 -1.28
CA ARG A 149 -11.90 4.69 -2.72
C ARG A 149 -13.22 4.38 -3.45
N PRO A 150 -13.65 5.27 -4.37
CA PRO A 150 -14.96 5.13 -5.04
C PRO A 150 -15.07 3.92 -5.98
N ASP A 151 -13.95 3.34 -6.42
CA ASP A 151 -13.91 2.16 -7.27
C ASP A 151 -14.01 0.82 -6.51
N MET A 152 -13.94 0.85 -5.18
CA MET A 152 -14.03 -0.34 -4.33
C MET A 152 -15.48 -0.83 -4.21
N GLY A 153 -15.63 -2.16 -4.09
CA GLY A 153 -16.94 -2.83 -4.09
C GLY A 153 -17.93 -2.26 -3.08
N PHE A 154 -17.53 -2.16 -1.81
CA PHE A 154 -18.43 -1.63 -0.77
C PHE A 154 -18.85 -0.18 -1.05
N ASN A 155 -17.94 0.70 -1.45
CA ASN A 155 -18.29 2.07 -1.81
C ASN A 155 -19.31 2.11 -2.95
N ARG A 156 -19.10 1.31 -4.00
CA ARG A 156 -20.00 1.20 -5.15
C ARG A 156 -21.38 0.69 -4.75
N PHE A 157 -21.45 -0.34 -3.89
CA PHE A 157 -22.70 -0.93 -3.44
C PHE A 157 -23.49 0.05 -2.58
N PHE A 158 -22.88 0.65 -1.58
CA PHE A 158 -23.54 1.66 -0.75
C PHE A 158 -24.01 2.87 -1.57
N SER A 159 -23.17 3.38 -2.47
CA SER A 159 -23.53 4.50 -3.34
C SER A 159 -24.70 4.16 -4.29
N ALA A 160 -24.78 2.93 -4.78
CA ALA A 160 -25.88 2.48 -5.62
C ALA A 160 -27.17 2.38 -4.80
N ILE A 161 -27.14 1.74 -3.64
CA ILE A 161 -28.30 1.56 -2.75
C ILE A 161 -28.85 2.91 -2.30
N LEU A 162 -28.00 3.82 -1.82
CA LEU A 162 -28.41 5.16 -1.38
C LEU A 162 -29.00 6.00 -2.51
N ALA A 163 -28.59 5.76 -3.75
CA ALA A 163 -29.13 6.44 -4.93
C ALA A 163 -30.33 5.71 -5.57
N GLY A 164 -30.86 4.66 -4.95
CA GLY A 164 -31.96 3.86 -5.51
C GLY A 164 -31.60 3.14 -6.82
N ARG A 165 -30.33 2.89 -7.09
CA ARG A 165 -29.84 2.23 -8.30
C ARG A 165 -29.57 0.75 -8.06
N PRO A 166 -29.72 -0.11 -9.09
CA PRO A 166 -29.36 -1.52 -8.98
C PRO A 166 -27.89 -1.71 -8.59
N VAL A 167 -27.64 -2.70 -7.73
CA VAL A 167 -26.29 -3.18 -7.42
C VAL A 167 -25.86 -4.17 -8.49
N VAL A 168 -24.72 -3.91 -9.14
CA VAL A 168 -24.15 -4.81 -10.16
C VAL A 168 -23.13 -5.70 -9.47
N GLN A 169 -23.40 -6.99 -9.46
CA GLN A 169 -22.46 -8.02 -9.04
C GLN A 169 -21.67 -8.52 -10.27
N TYR A 170 -20.37 -8.52 -10.15
CA TYR A 170 -19.49 -9.12 -11.14
C TYR A 170 -19.16 -10.55 -10.67
N GLY A 171 -19.45 -11.52 -11.54
CA GLY A 171 -19.10 -12.93 -11.33
C GLY A 171 -17.60 -13.21 -11.43
#